data_aa9cb91768d6eff85c43abf02cdf9695
#
_entry.id   aa9cb91768d6eff85c43abf02cdf9695
#
_cell.length_a   1.000
_cell.length_b   1.000
_cell.length_c   1.000
_cell.angle_alpha   90.00
_cell.angle_beta   90.00
_cell.angle_gamma   90.00
#
_symmetry.space_group_name_H-M   'P 1'
#
loop_
_entity.id
_entity.type
_entity.pdbx_description
1 polymer ?
#
loop_
_entity_poly.entity_id
_entity_poly.type
_entity_poly.pdbx_seq_one_letter_code
_entity_poly.pdbx_strand_id
1 'polypeptide(L)'
;MNTVTRSIYLYRSLFIGLLWPLLACPSLTAEDLAAGTTVVFVRHAEKATLPAEDPVLTEKGMKRAEIFASMLDSARVSAIYTTQFARNIQTAGPVAQRQGLSPTVLPITSGKVQEYAQALQRDIALNHPGATVVVVAHSNTIDDIIFALGGSDIGDLREDDYNKLFILSVGSSGEASLIEAAFPPLE
;
A
#
# COMPACT_ATOMS: atom_id res chain seq x y z
N MET A 1 15.66 -71.95 52.53
CA MET A 1 15.51 -71.78 51.06
C MET A 1 14.52 -70.66 50.85
N ASN A 2 15.01 -69.45 50.68
CA ASN A 2 14.18 -68.25 50.51
C ASN A 2 14.37 -67.68 49.09
N THR A 3 13.35 -67.78 48.28
CA THR A 3 13.28 -67.23 46.93
C THR A 3 12.81 -65.76 47.02
N VAL A 4 13.70 -64.83 46.67
CA VAL A 4 13.38 -63.40 46.59
C VAL A 4 12.93 -63.10 45.17
N THR A 5 11.66 -62.75 45.04
CA THR A 5 11.05 -62.30 43.76
C THR A 5 11.30 -60.79 43.61
N ARG A 6 12.10 -60.40 42.59
CA ARG A 6 12.32 -59.02 42.20
C ARG A 6 11.20 -58.55 41.28
N SER A 7 10.40 -57.59 41.73
CA SER A 7 9.40 -56.89 40.92
C SER A 7 10.07 -55.78 40.10
N ILE A 8 9.97 -55.84 38.76
CA ILE A 8 10.51 -54.82 37.85
C ILE A 8 9.36 -53.85 37.52
N TYR A 9 9.45 -52.60 38.04
CA TYR A 9 8.54 -51.52 37.62
C TYR A 9 9.01 -50.91 36.31
N LEU A 10 8.26 -51.13 35.21
CA LEU A 10 8.41 -50.40 33.96
C LEU A 10 7.78 -49.03 34.06
N TYR A 11 8.59 -47.97 34.12
CA TYR A 11 8.15 -46.61 33.93
C TYR A 11 7.89 -46.39 32.43
N ARG A 12 6.60 -46.32 32.02
CA ARG A 12 6.22 -45.79 30.70
C ARG A 12 6.22 -44.27 30.76
N SER A 13 7.28 -43.62 30.27
CA SER A 13 7.34 -42.18 30.08
C SER A 13 6.36 -41.79 28.95
N LEU A 14 5.26 -41.14 29.31
CA LEU A 14 4.36 -40.53 28.35
C LEU A 14 5.01 -39.21 27.86
N PHE A 15 5.60 -39.23 26.68
CA PHE A 15 5.97 -38.00 25.96
C PHE A 15 4.71 -37.36 25.42
N ILE A 16 4.14 -36.37 26.13
CA ILE A 16 3.12 -35.48 25.60
C ILE A 16 3.86 -34.47 24.72
N GLY A 17 3.91 -34.76 23.42
CA GLY A 17 4.39 -33.83 22.42
C GLY A 17 3.42 -32.63 22.34
N LEU A 18 3.85 -31.50 22.86
CA LEU A 18 3.15 -30.22 22.70
C LEU A 18 3.30 -29.82 21.23
N LEU A 19 2.29 -30.16 20.40
CA LEU A 19 2.15 -29.58 19.07
C LEU A 19 1.79 -28.10 19.24
N TRP A 20 2.80 -27.24 19.11
CA TRP A 20 2.58 -25.81 18.98
C TRP A 20 1.97 -25.56 17.58
N PRO A 21 0.77 -25.03 17.47
CA PRO A 21 0.24 -24.69 16.15
C PRO A 21 1.14 -23.59 15.56
N LEU A 22 1.83 -23.89 14.48
CA LEU A 22 2.40 -22.87 13.60
C LEU A 22 1.22 -22.02 13.11
N LEU A 23 1.05 -20.85 13.69
CA LEU A 23 0.19 -19.80 13.15
C LEU A 23 0.75 -19.43 11.77
N ALA A 24 0.28 -20.12 10.74
CA ALA A 24 0.48 -19.67 9.37
C ALA A 24 -0.14 -18.28 9.25
N CYS A 25 0.69 -17.25 9.16
CA CYS A 25 0.21 -15.93 8.83
C CYS A 25 -0.40 -16.03 7.42
N PRO A 26 -1.71 -15.82 7.23
CA PRO A 26 -2.29 -15.89 5.90
C PRO A 26 -1.62 -14.85 5.01
N SER A 27 -1.20 -15.23 3.83
CA SER A 27 -0.77 -14.26 2.81
C SER A 27 -1.99 -13.45 2.41
N LEU A 28 -1.98 -12.15 2.69
CA LEU A 28 -3.03 -11.24 2.24
C LEU A 28 -3.01 -11.16 0.71
N THR A 29 -4.17 -11.26 0.10
CA THR A 29 -4.40 -11.11 -1.34
C THR A 29 -5.21 -9.84 -1.59
N ALA A 30 -5.48 -9.51 -2.84
CA ALA A 30 -6.35 -8.37 -3.17
C ALA A 30 -7.77 -8.51 -2.57
N GLU A 31 -8.25 -9.75 -2.42
CA GLU A 31 -9.53 -10.07 -1.76
C GLU A 31 -9.52 -9.76 -0.26
N ASP A 32 -8.34 -9.58 0.32
CA ASP A 32 -8.20 -9.25 1.75
C ASP A 32 -8.44 -7.77 2.08
N LEU A 33 -8.57 -6.90 1.08
CA LEU A 33 -9.05 -5.54 1.31
C LEU A 33 -10.53 -5.55 1.63
N ALA A 34 -10.90 -4.88 2.72
CA ALA A 34 -12.30 -4.83 3.15
C ALA A 34 -13.20 -4.15 2.12
N ALA A 35 -14.44 -4.62 2.01
CA ALA A 35 -15.47 -3.97 1.22
C ALA A 35 -15.62 -2.48 1.63
N GLY A 36 -15.77 -1.61 0.63
CA GLY A 36 -15.82 -0.17 0.81
C GLY A 36 -14.45 0.52 0.83
N THR A 37 -13.34 -0.24 0.87
CA THR A 37 -12.00 0.35 0.76
C THR A 37 -11.85 1.01 -0.61
N THR A 38 -11.37 2.25 -0.60
CA THR A 38 -11.08 3.03 -1.81
C THR A 38 -9.63 3.49 -1.76
N VAL A 39 -8.85 3.19 -2.80
CA VAL A 39 -7.46 3.63 -2.90
C VAL A 39 -7.32 4.56 -4.11
N VAL A 40 -6.91 5.80 -3.84
CA VAL A 40 -6.65 6.79 -4.88
C VAL A 40 -5.16 6.82 -5.15
N PHE A 41 -4.76 6.42 -6.36
CA PHE A 41 -3.38 6.41 -6.79
C PHE A 41 -3.07 7.59 -7.68
N VAL A 42 -1.91 8.17 -7.45
CA VAL A 42 -1.35 9.22 -8.30
C VAL A 42 0.16 9.01 -8.41
N ARG A 43 0.70 9.27 -9.59
CA ARG A 43 2.13 9.45 -9.75
C ARG A 43 2.56 10.76 -9.08
N HIS A 44 3.78 10.83 -8.52
CA HIS A 44 4.32 12.13 -8.10
C HIS A 44 4.22 13.17 -9.23
N ALA A 45 3.97 14.42 -8.89
CA ALA A 45 3.85 15.51 -9.85
C ALA A 45 5.21 15.85 -10.51
N GLU A 46 5.23 16.84 -11.38
CA GLU A 46 6.40 17.23 -12.19
C GLU A 46 7.59 17.55 -11.29
N LYS A 47 8.66 16.78 -11.48
CA LYS A 47 9.93 16.93 -10.72
C LYS A 47 10.93 17.82 -11.43
N ALA A 48 11.79 18.49 -10.67
CA ALA A 48 12.96 19.19 -11.17
C ALA A 48 14.01 18.18 -11.70
N THR A 49 15.06 18.69 -12.33
CA THR A 49 16.17 17.87 -12.83
C THR A 49 17.30 17.76 -11.81
N LEU A 50 17.36 18.68 -10.84
CA LEU A 50 18.40 18.74 -9.80
C LEU A 50 17.77 18.87 -8.40
N PRO A 51 18.39 18.28 -7.36
CA PRO A 51 19.49 17.29 -7.46
C PRO A 51 19.03 15.99 -8.13
N ALA A 52 19.93 15.35 -8.88
CA ALA A 52 19.56 14.19 -9.71
C ALA A 52 19.09 12.98 -8.89
N GLU A 53 19.66 12.80 -7.70
CA GLU A 53 19.37 11.66 -6.82
C GLU A 53 17.96 11.72 -6.22
N ASP A 54 17.54 12.90 -5.75
CA ASP A 54 16.22 13.11 -5.16
C ASP A 54 15.67 14.50 -5.48
N PRO A 55 15.20 14.70 -6.74
CA PRO A 55 14.68 16.00 -7.17
C PRO A 55 13.36 16.33 -6.47
N VAL A 56 13.22 17.60 -6.12
CA VAL A 56 11.97 18.21 -5.62
C VAL A 56 10.97 18.46 -6.76
N LEU A 57 9.75 18.84 -6.44
CA LEU A 57 8.78 19.26 -7.44
C LEU A 57 9.18 20.61 -8.10
N THR A 58 8.79 20.79 -9.35
CA THR A 58 8.78 22.08 -10.01
C THR A 58 7.61 22.94 -9.51
N GLU A 59 7.57 24.24 -9.86
CA GLU A 59 6.39 25.08 -9.61
C GLU A 59 5.13 24.49 -10.24
N LYS A 60 5.23 23.93 -11.45
CA LYS A 60 4.15 23.23 -12.13
C LYS A 60 3.69 22.00 -11.32
N GLY A 61 4.65 21.23 -10.80
CA GLY A 61 4.37 20.07 -9.94
C GLY A 61 3.67 20.48 -8.64
N MET A 62 4.09 21.58 -8.02
CA MET A 62 3.43 22.09 -6.82
C MET A 62 1.97 22.52 -7.10
N LYS A 63 1.72 23.20 -8.24
CA LYS A 63 0.36 23.53 -8.67
C LYS A 63 -0.50 22.27 -8.87
N ARG A 64 0.06 21.22 -9.49
CA ARG A 64 -0.64 19.93 -9.67
C ARG A 64 -0.97 19.29 -8.33
N ALA A 65 -0.04 19.28 -7.39
CA ALA A 65 -0.28 18.75 -6.05
C ALA A 65 -1.41 19.48 -5.31
N GLU A 66 -1.51 20.82 -5.47
CA GLU A 66 -2.62 21.61 -4.93
C GLU A 66 -3.96 21.29 -5.58
N ILE A 67 -3.99 21.09 -6.92
CA ILE A 67 -5.20 20.65 -7.64
C ILE A 67 -5.62 19.28 -7.15
N PHE A 68 -4.68 18.35 -7.00
CA PHE A 68 -4.96 17.02 -6.46
C PHE A 68 -5.60 17.12 -5.08
N ALA A 69 -5.04 17.93 -4.21
CA ALA A 69 -5.59 18.14 -2.88
C ALA A 69 -7.03 18.70 -2.93
N SER A 70 -7.29 19.66 -3.81
CA SER A 70 -8.64 20.22 -3.95
C SER A 70 -9.68 19.21 -4.46
N MET A 71 -9.28 18.29 -5.32
CA MET A 71 -10.15 17.19 -5.79
C MET A 71 -10.57 16.25 -4.66
N LEU A 72 -9.77 16.18 -3.59
CA LEU A 72 -9.99 15.29 -2.46
C LEU A 72 -10.58 15.98 -1.21
N ASP A 73 -10.96 17.26 -1.28
CA ASP A 73 -11.49 18.02 -0.13
C ASP A 73 -12.66 17.30 0.57
N SER A 74 -13.52 16.64 -0.18
CA SER A 74 -14.68 15.92 0.36
C SER A 74 -14.48 14.40 0.47
N ALA A 75 -13.29 13.88 0.15
CA ALA A 75 -13.06 12.45 0.04
C ALA A 75 -12.91 11.72 1.40
N ARG A 76 -12.82 12.47 2.53
CA ARG A 76 -12.61 11.91 3.87
C ARG A 76 -11.44 10.92 3.90
N VAL A 77 -10.28 11.35 3.39
CA VAL A 77 -9.08 10.55 3.36
C VAL A 77 -8.67 10.17 4.79
N SER A 78 -8.41 8.90 5.02
CA SER A 78 -8.01 8.35 6.33
C SER A 78 -6.52 8.10 6.45
N ALA A 79 -5.82 7.88 5.32
CA ALA A 79 -4.38 7.68 5.29
C ALA A 79 -3.78 8.12 3.95
N ILE A 80 -2.51 8.49 3.99
CA ILE A 80 -1.73 8.87 2.82
C ILE A 80 -0.41 8.10 2.88
N TYR A 81 -0.08 7.38 1.82
CA TYR A 81 1.17 6.65 1.68
C TYR A 81 2.05 7.29 0.61
N THR A 82 3.32 7.42 0.91
CA THR A 82 4.34 7.91 -0.01
C THR A 82 5.57 7.02 0.03
N THR A 83 6.38 7.07 -1.01
CA THR A 83 7.75 6.58 -0.93
C THR A 83 8.66 7.61 -0.23
N GLN A 84 9.92 7.25 0.02
CA GLN A 84 10.90 8.11 0.70
C GLN A 84 11.35 9.33 -0.11
N PHE A 85 11.01 9.43 -1.39
CA PHE A 85 11.52 10.49 -2.26
C PHE A 85 10.80 11.82 -2.06
N ALA A 86 11.56 12.93 -2.08
CA ALA A 86 11.08 14.28 -1.85
C ALA A 86 9.89 14.64 -2.76
N ARG A 87 9.92 14.29 -4.04
CA ARG A 87 8.83 14.54 -5.00
C ARG A 87 7.51 13.86 -4.62
N ASN A 88 7.57 12.64 -4.02
CA ASN A 88 6.36 11.94 -3.55
C ASN A 88 5.80 12.60 -2.30
N ILE A 89 6.66 12.91 -1.33
CA ILE A 89 6.28 13.59 -0.09
C ILE A 89 5.68 14.96 -0.40
N GLN A 90 6.30 15.72 -1.31
CA GLN A 90 5.79 17.04 -1.71
C GLN A 90 4.46 16.95 -2.47
N THR A 91 4.25 15.92 -3.30
CA THR A 91 2.96 15.69 -3.97
C THR A 91 1.85 15.40 -2.96
N ALA A 92 2.15 14.64 -1.91
CA ALA A 92 1.19 14.32 -0.84
C ALA A 92 0.93 15.49 0.12
N GLY A 93 1.87 16.45 0.25
CA GLY A 93 1.85 17.52 1.24
C GLY A 93 0.55 18.31 1.29
N PRO A 94 0.04 18.87 0.18
CA PRO A 94 -1.22 19.62 0.18
C PRO A 94 -2.43 18.77 0.61
N VAL A 95 -2.53 17.51 0.20
CA VAL A 95 -3.60 16.59 0.66
C VAL A 95 -3.49 16.41 2.17
N ALA A 96 -2.29 16.13 2.66
CA ALA A 96 -2.02 15.91 4.08
C ALA A 96 -2.43 17.15 4.92
N GLN A 97 -2.07 18.34 4.46
CA GLN A 97 -2.42 19.59 5.12
C GLN A 97 -3.95 19.80 5.18
N ARG A 98 -4.66 19.60 4.07
CA ARG A 98 -6.12 19.81 3.99
C ARG A 98 -6.90 18.79 4.80
N GLN A 99 -6.43 17.54 4.85
CA GLN A 99 -7.07 16.47 5.60
C GLN A 99 -6.62 16.38 7.07
N GLY A 100 -5.64 17.19 7.50
CA GLY A 100 -5.09 17.14 8.86
C GLY A 100 -4.33 15.85 9.16
N LEU A 101 -3.70 15.23 8.14
CA LEU A 101 -3.00 13.96 8.23
C LEU A 101 -1.48 14.14 8.12
N SER A 102 -0.75 13.15 8.57
CA SER A 102 0.68 12.98 8.28
C SER A 102 0.88 11.82 7.32
N PRO A 103 1.59 11.99 6.19
CA PRO A 103 1.87 10.89 5.28
C PRO A 103 2.71 9.81 5.94
N THR A 104 2.33 8.56 5.74
CA THR A 104 3.14 7.39 6.08
C THR A 104 4.15 7.17 4.97
N VAL A 105 5.45 7.28 5.29
CA VAL A 105 6.53 6.98 4.36
C VAL A 105 6.80 5.49 4.39
N LEU A 106 6.46 4.80 3.31
CA LEU A 106 6.78 3.39 3.08
C LEU A 106 7.93 3.34 2.06
N PRO A 107 9.16 2.99 2.47
CA PRO A 107 10.30 3.01 1.56
C PRO A 107 10.20 1.95 0.47
N ILE A 108 10.52 2.34 -0.78
CA ILE A 108 10.62 1.41 -1.90
C ILE A 108 12.09 1.21 -2.29
N THR A 109 12.48 -0.03 -2.52
CA THR A 109 13.80 -0.40 -3.03
C THR A 109 13.69 -0.79 -4.50
N SER A 110 14.64 -0.39 -5.32
CA SER A 110 14.68 -0.75 -6.74
C SER A 110 14.59 -2.27 -6.93
N GLY A 111 13.75 -2.72 -7.86
CA GLY A 111 13.48 -4.14 -8.13
C GLY A 111 12.65 -4.87 -7.08
N LYS A 112 12.09 -4.16 -6.07
CA LYS A 112 11.30 -4.75 -4.98
C LYS A 112 9.88 -4.19 -4.90
N VAL A 113 9.29 -3.86 -6.03
CA VAL A 113 7.95 -3.28 -6.09
C VAL A 113 6.88 -4.23 -5.53
N GLN A 114 7.03 -5.54 -5.73
CA GLN A 114 6.09 -6.54 -5.20
C GLN A 114 6.13 -6.61 -3.65
N GLU A 115 7.34 -6.53 -3.05
CA GLU A 115 7.47 -6.47 -1.60
C GLU A 115 6.82 -5.20 -1.03
N TYR A 116 7.01 -4.07 -1.73
CA TYR A 116 6.37 -2.80 -1.39
C TYR A 116 4.84 -2.88 -1.48
N ALA A 117 4.31 -3.41 -2.58
CA ALA A 117 2.87 -3.54 -2.80
C ALA A 117 2.20 -4.44 -1.75
N GLN A 118 2.84 -5.55 -1.38
CA GLN A 118 2.36 -6.44 -0.32
C GLN A 118 2.37 -5.77 1.05
N ALA A 119 3.42 -4.99 1.36
CA ALA A 119 3.49 -4.25 2.62
C ALA A 119 2.40 -3.17 2.69
N LEU A 120 2.20 -2.43 1.60
CA LEU A 120 1.14 -1.42 1.46
C LEU A 120 -0.25 -2.05 1.62
N GLN A 121 -0.53 -3.14 0.89
CA GLN A 121 -1.80 -3.87 0.98
C GLN A 121 -2.11 -4.31 2.41
N ARG A 122 -1.12 -4.94 3.06
CA ARG A 122 -1.26 -5.39 4.44
C ARG A 122 -1.57 -4.25 5.39
N ASP A 123 -0.87 -3.13 5.24
CA ASP A 123 -1.07 -1.98 6.13
C ASP A 123 -2.46 -1.37 5.92
N ILE A 124 -2.92 -1.22 4.67
CA ILE A 124 -4.28 -0.74 4.36
C ILE A 124 -5.33 -1.70 4.93
N ALA A 125 -5.18 -3.01 4.71
CA ALA A 125 -6.15 -4.00 5.16
C ALA A 125 -6.31 -4.03 6.69
N LEU A 126 -5.19 -3.87 7.42
CA LEU A 126 -5.18 -3.94 8.88
C LEU A 126 -5.61 -2.63 9.55
N ASN A 127 -5.18 -1.48 9.02
CA ASN A 127 -5.30 -0.21 9.70
C ASN A 127 -6.39 0.71 9.11
N HIS A 128 -6.82 0.46 7.86
CA HIS A 128 -7.76 1.31 7.14
C HIS A 128 -8.86 0.53 6.41
N PRO A 129 -9.49 -0.49 7.05
CA PRO A 129 -10.54 -1.29 6.41
C PRO A 129 -11.76 -0.43 6.06
N GLY A 130 -12.21 -0.50 4.81
CA GLY A 130 -13.39 0.25 4.33
C GLY A 130 -13.17 1.77 4.19
N ALA A 131 -11.92 2.23 4.30
CA ALA A 131 -11.59 3.65 4.27
C ALA A 131 -11.11 4.13 2.89
N THR A 132 -11.04 5.46 2.71
CA THR A 132 -10.38 6.08 1.57
C THR A 132 -8.91 6.35 1.89
N VAL A 133 -8.03 5.86 1.06
CA VAL A 133 -6.57 5.96 1.20
C VAL A 133 -5.96 6.59 -0.05
N VAL A 134 -4.94 7.41 0.11
CA VAL A 134 -4.19 8.02 -0.99
C VAL A 134 -2.80 7.37 -1.07
N VAL A 135 -2.36 7.02 -2.29
CA VAL A 135 -1.04 6.47 -2.56
C VAL A 135 -0.35 7.30 -3.63
N VAL A 136 0.79 7.91 -3.28
CA VAL A 136 1.65 8.63 -4.22
C VAL A 136 2.81 7.73 -4.63
N ALA A 137 2.81 7.29 -5.90
CA ALA A 137 3.75 6.32 -6.46
C ALA A 137 4.61 6.92 -7.60
N HIS A 138 5.23 6.07 -8.41
CA HIS A 138 6.09 6.44 -9.55
C HIS A 138 5.51 5.87 -10.86
N SER A 139 5.93 6.41 -12.01
CA SER A 139 5.49 5.94 -13.34
C SER A 139 5.74 4.44 -13.58
N ASN A 140 6.84 3.93 -13.05
CA ASN A 140 7.30 2.57 -13.23
C ASN A 140 6.93 1.61 -12.08
N THR A 141 6.01 1.98 -11.22
CA THR A 141 5.60 1.13 -10.08
C THR A 141 4.10 1.18 -9.80
N ILE A 142 3.41 2.20 -10.30
CA ILE A 142 2.00 2.42 -9.98
C ILE A 142 1.10 1.32 -10.55
N ASP A 143 1.39 0.81 -11.74
CA ASP A 143 0.69 -0.30 -12.38
C ASP A 143 0.86 -1.60 -11.59
N ASP A 144 2.09 -1.96 -11.24
CA ASP A 144 2.39 -3.12 -10.40
C ASP A 144 1.67 -3.06 -9.04
N ILE A 145 1.61 -1.87 -8.43
CA ILE A 145 0.92 -1.67 -7.14
C ILE A 145 -0.59 -1.83 -7.32
N ILE A 146 -1.18 -1.20 -8.34
CA ILE A 146 -2.61 -1.33 -8.66
C ILE A 146 -2.97 -2.79 -8.91
N PHE A 147 -2.17 -3.48 -9.73
CA PHE A 147 -2.38 -4.89 -10.03
C PHE A 147 -2.30 -5.78 -8.80
N ALA A 148 -1.30 -5.56 -7.94
CA ALA A 148 -1.14 -6.31 -6.69
C ALA A 148 -2.30 -6.12 -5.72
N LEU A 149 -2.99 -4.97 -5.76
CA LEU A 149 -4.17 -4.68 -4.95
C LEU A 149 -5.48 -5.15 -5.63
N GLY A 150 -5.40 -5.90 -6.73
CA GLY A 150 -6.54 -6.49 -7.43
C GLY A 150 -7.15 -5.61 -8.52
N GLY A 151 -6.51 -4.49 -8.86
CA GLY A 151 -6.90 -3.69 -10.02
C GLY A 151 -6.50 -4.36 -11.34
N SER A 152 -7.03 -3.85 -12.44
CA SER A 152 -6.60 -4.26 -13.78
C SER A 152 -5.23 -3.69 -14.11
N ASP A 153 -4.50 -4.40 -14.98
CA ASP A 153 -3.27 -3.90 -15.59
C ASP A 153 -3.55 -2.62 -16.40
N ILE A 154 -2.83 -1.55 -16.09
CA ILE A 154 -2.95 -0.25 -16.78
C ILE A 154 -1.78 0.03 -17.72
N GLY A 155 -0.77 -0.86 -17.72
CA GLY A 155 0.49 -0.68 -18.43
C GLY A 155 1.37 0.43 -17.83
N ASP A 156 2.60 0.50 -18.32
CA ASP A 156 3.56 1.51 -17.88
C ASP A 156 3.10 2.94 -18.21
N LEU A 157 3.17 3.82 -17.23
CA LEU A 157 2.98 5.26 -17.46
C LEU A 157 4.22 5.85 -18.14
N ARG A 158 3.99 6.69 -19.15
CA ARG A 158 5.07 7.44 -19.78
C ARG A 158 5.67 8.45 -18.79
N GLU A 159 6.94 8.82 -19.03
CA GLU A 159 7.65 9.80 -18.17
C GLU A 159 7.00 11.20 -18.16
N ASP A 160 6.18 11.53 -19.15
CA ASP A 160 5.45 12.80 -19.26
C ASP A 160 3.97 12.71 -18.82
N ASP A 161 3.48 11.50 -18.44
CA ASP A 161 2.10 11.28 -17.97
C ASP A 161 1.94 11.70 -16.50
N TYR A 162 1.75 12.98 -16.27
CA TYR A 162 1.48 13.55 -14.93
C TYR A 162 -0.01 13.87 -14.68
N ASN A 163 -0.87 13.65 -15.67
CA ASN A 163 -2.28 14.06 -15.61
C ASN A 163 -3.23 12.92 -15.27
N LYS A 164 -2.73 11.75 -14.96
CA LYS A 164 -3.56 10.58 -14.64
C LYS A 164 -3.70 10.38 -13.13
N LEU A 165 -4.89 9.96 -12.75
CA LEU A 165 -5.17 9.45 -11.42
C LEU A 165 -6.03 8.18 -11.53
N PHE A 166 -5.87 7.24 -10.59
CA PHE A 166 -6.59 5.97 -10.61
C PHE A 166 -7.31 5.79 -9.27
N ILE A 167 -8.53 5.27 -9.34
CA ILE A 167 -9.35 5.01 -8.16
C ILE A 167 -9.71 3.53 -8.17
N LEU A 168 -9.16 2.78 -7.23
CA LEU A 168 -9.49 1.39 -6.98
C LEU A 168 -10.53 1.34 -5.85
N SER A 169 -11.66 0.67 -6.10
CA SER A 169 -12.70 0.50 -5.09
C SER A 169 -13.04 -0.97 -4.93
N VAL A 170 -13.13 -1.43 -3.67
CA VAL A 170 -13.52 -2.80 -3.33
C VAL A 170 -15.01 -2.86 -3.05
N GLY A 171 -15.75 -3.58 -3.87
CA GLY A 171 -17.18 -3.77 -3.74
C GLY A 171 -17.57 -4.68 -2.57
N SER A 172 -18.88 -4.79 -2.31
CA SER A 172 -19.40 -5.67 -1.25
C SER A 172 -19.17 -7.16 -1.51
N SER A 173 -18.92 -7.55 -2.75
CA SER A 173 -18.54 -8.93 -3.14
C SER A 173 -17.05 -9.23 -2.93
N GLY A 174 -16.23 -8.23 -2.56
CA GLY A 174 -14.78 -8.34 -2.51
C GLY A 174 -14.10 -8.07 -3.86
N GLU A 175 -14.85 -7.83 -4.93
CA GLU A 175 -14.28 -7.53 -6.25
C GLU A 175 -13.76 -6.10 -6.29
N ALA A 176 -12.56 -5.93 -6.83
CA ALA A 176 -11.97 -4.62 -7.07
C ALA A 176 -12.39 -4.08 -8.43
N SER A 177 -12.72 -2.80 -8.50
CA SER A 177 -12.97 -2.05 -9.72
C SER A 177 -12.03 -0.87 -9.82
N LEU A 178 -11.52 -0.57 -11.01
CA LEU A 178 -10.58 0.50 -11.29
C LEU A 178 -11.19 1.54 -12.22
N ILE A 179 -11.07 2.80 -11.84
CA ILE A 179 -11.44 3.96 -12.68
C ILE A 179 -10.16 4.75 -12.95
N GLU A 180 -9.88 5.02 -14.23
CA GLU A 180 -8.90 6.01 -14.64
C GLU A 180 -9.59 7.37 -14.81
N ALA A 181 -9.00 8.41 -14.23
CA ALA A 181 -9.43 9.79 -14.35
C ALA A 181 -8.24 10.69 -14.72
N ALA A 182 -8.52 11.92 -15.09
CA ALA A 182 -7.48 12.88 -15.45
C ALA A 182 -7.61 14.17 -14.64
N PHE A 183 -6.46 14.78 -14.34
CA PHE A 183 -6.43 16.15 -13.82
C PHE A 183 -6.89 17.15 -14.88
N PRO A 184 -7.51 18.26 -14.47
CA PRO A 184 -7.76 19.36 -15.37
C PRO A 184 -6.44 19.91 -15.94
N PRO A 185 -6.46 20.53 -17.13
CA PRO A 185 -5.29 21.20 -17.65
C PRO A 185 -4.75 22.24 -16.66
N LEU A 186 -3.41 22.34 -16.54
CA LEU A 186 -2.77 23.41 -15.81
C LEU A 186 -2.69 24.64 -16.72
N GLU A 187 -3.28 25.73 -16.28
CA GLU A 187 -3.15 27.03 -16.89
C GLU A 187 -1.79 27.68 -16.60
#